data_f75049e65a54c8080dfeb1c33dfa62bb
#
_entry.id   f75049e65a54c8080dfeb1c33dfa62bb
#
_cell.length_a   1.000
_cell.length_b   1.000
_cell.length_c   1.000
_cell.angle_alpha   90.00
_cell.angle_beta   90.00
_cell.angle_gamma   90.00
#
_symmetry.space_group_name_H-M   'P 1'
#
loop_
_entity.id
_entity.type
_entity.pdbx_description
1 polymer ?
#
loop_
_entity_poly.entity_id
_entity_poly.type
_entity_poly.pdbx_seq_one_letter_code
_entity_poly.pdbx_strand_id
1 'polypeptide(L)'
;MQLDLSRFSPAERSTLQLRVLYEGAGYRKFRCSHFEEYSLYQQNERFLSDSQVITFTDLDGKLRAIKPDVTLSIAKNAQPAAGECKKYYYTEQICRPSRESHTFSEISQMGLECIGAVGAAEPVSYTHLTLPT
;
A
#
# COMPACT_ATOMS: atom_id res chain seq x y z
N MET A 1 -26.71 -12.35 -12.96
CA MET A 1 -25.71 -11.87 -13.96
C MET A 1 -24.40 -12.59 -13.67
N GLN A 2 -23.93 -13.36 -14.61
CA GLN A 2 -22.66 -14.05 -14.50
C GLN A 2 -21.55 -13.13 -15.04
N LEU A 3 -20.52 -12.90 -14.27
CA LEU A 3 -19.40 -12.06 -14.67
C LEU A 3 -18.54 -12.78 -15.71
N ASP A 4 -18.41 -12.20 -16.88
CA ASP A 4 -17.56 -12.75 -17.93
C ASP A 4 -16.10 -12.31 -17.72
N LEU A 5 -15.31 -13.15 -17.13
CA LEU A 5 -13.90 -12.87 -16.82
C LEU A 5 -13.01 -12.78 -18.07
N SER A 6 -13.49 -13.21 -19.24
CA SER A 6 -12.70 -13.12 -20.47
C SER A 6 -12.48 -11.67 -20.93
N ARG A 7 -13.33 -10.77 -20.49
CA ARG A 7 -13.25 -9.32 -20.81
C ARG A 7 -12.23 -8.55 -19.96
N PHE A 8 -11.70 -9.18 -18.92
CA PHE A 8 -10.70 -8.56 -18.06
C PHE A 8 -9.30 -8.83 -18.59
N SER A 9 -8.44 -7.83 -18.47
CA SER A 9 -7.01 -8.01 -18.74
C SER A 9 -6.39 -9.05 -17.80
N PRO A 10 -5.24 -9.65 -18.16
CA PRO A 10 -4.55 -10.58 -17.27
C PRO A 10 -4.25 -9.96 -15.88
N ALA A 11 -3.87 -8.68 -15.83
CA ALA A 11 -3.61 -7.98 -14.57
C ALA A 11 -4.87 -7.84 -13.71
N GLU A 12 -6.00 -7.49 -14.30
CA GLU A 12 -7.27 -7.40 -13.57
C GLU A 12 -7.72 -8.75 -13.03
N ARG A 13 -7.58 -9.81 -13.83
CA ARG A 13 -7.90 -11.18 -13.38
C ARG A 13 -7.02 -11.60 -12.22
N SER A 14 -5.72 -11.36 -12.29
CA SER A 14 -4.78 -11.66 -11.21
C SER A 14 -5.13 -10.89 -9.94
N THR A 15 -5.48 -9.62 -10.05
CA THR A 15 -5.91 -8.79 -8.92
C THR A 15 -7.16 -9.36 -8.25
N LEU A 16 -8.15 -9.78 -9.02
CA LEU A 16 -9.37 -10.40 -8.49
C LEU A 16 -9.09 -11.73 -7.80
N GLN A 17 -8.24 -12.57 -8.38
CA GLN A 17 -7.85 -13.85 -7.79
C GLN A 17 -7.08 -13.65 -6.47
N LEU A 18 -6.14 -12.72 -6.42
CA LEU A 18 -5.40 -12.39 -5.21
C LEU A 18 -6.32 -11.82 -4.14
N ARG A 19 -7.27 -10.98 -4.51
CA ARG A 19 -8.26 -10.46 -3.57
C ARG A 19 -9.05 -11.58 -2.90
N VAL A 20 -9.57 -12.54 -3.67
CA VAL A 20 -10.32 -13.69 -3.15
C VAL A 20 -9.44 -14.50 -2.19
N LEU A 21 -8.18 -14.73 -2.56
CA LEU A 21 -7.22 -15.44 -1.73
C LEU A 21 -6.97 -14.72 -0.40
N TYR A 22 -6.75 -13.41 -0.44
CA TYR A 22 -6.47 -12.60 0.75
C TYR A 22 -7.67 -12.51 1.70
N GLU A 23 -8.85 -12.26 1.15
CA GLU A 23 -10.09 -12.24 1.94
C GLU A 23 -10.37 -13.61 2.57
N GLY A 24 -10.12 -14.70 1.85
CA GLY A 24 -10.20 -16.06 2.37
C GLY A 24 -9.21 -16.36 3.50
N ALA A 25 -8.06 -15.69 3.51
CA ALA A 25 -7.06 -15.79 4.57
C ALA A 25 -7.29 -14.83 5.75
N GLY A 26 -8.41 -14.11 5.77
CA GLY A 26 -8.80 -13.21 6.85
C GLY A 26 -8.26 -11.79 6.75
N TYR A 27 -7.72 -11.41 5.59
CA TYR A 27 -7.28 -10.05 5.35
C TYR A 27 -8.47 -9.16 4.94
N ARG A 28 -8.46 -7.93 5.43
CA ARG A 28 -9.46 -6.91 5.09
C ARG A 28 -8.87 -5.85 4.17
N LYS A 29 -9.68 -5.34 3.26
CA LYS A 29 -9.23 -4.29 2.36
C LYS A 29 -9.01 -2.99 3.13
N PHE A 30 -7.81 -2.43 2.99
CA PHE A 30 -7.47 -1.10 3.46
C PHE A 30 -7.49 -0.12 2.29
N ARG A 31 -8.10 1.03 2.50
CA ARG A 31 -8.09 2.13 1.53
C ARG A 31 -7.25 3.27 2.08
N CYS A 32 -6.24 3.67 1.31
CA CYS A 32 -5.40 4.79 1.65
C CYS A 32 -5.90 6.08 0.98
N SER A 33 -5.62 7.21 1.61
CA SER A 33 -5.64 8.49 0.91
C SER A 33 -4.53 8.53 -0.15
N HIS A 34 -4.70 9.33 -1.21
CA HIS A 34 -3.65 9.52 -2.22
C HIS A 34 -2.45 10.28 -1.66
N PHE A 35 -2.66 11.07 -0.63
CA PHE A 35 -1.62 11.88 0.01
C PHE A 35 -1.77 11.85 1.52
N GLU A 36 -0.64 12.08 2.18
CA GLU A 36 -0.48 12.09 3.63
C GLU A 36 0.19 13.39 4.07
N GLU A 37 0.19 13.66 5.36
CA GLU A 37 1.03 14.74 5.90
C GLU A 37 2.50 14.40 5.68
N TYR A 38 3.27 15.36 5.18
CA TYR A 38 4.70 15.15 4.88
C TYR A 38 5.50 14.73 6.11
N SER A 39 5.09 15.16 7.30
CA SER A 39 5.71 14.77 8.58
C SER A 39 5.75 13.26 8.80
N LEU A 40 4.78 12.53 8.29
CA LEU A 40 4.76 11.06 8.39
C LEU A 40 6.03 10.46 7.74
N TYR A 41 6.42 10.98 6.60
CA TYR A 41 7.60 10.50 5.86
C TYR A 41 8.89 11.03 6.45
N GLN A 42 8.92 12.27 6.94
CA GLN A 42 10.09 12.84 7.61
C GLN A 42 10.46 12.07 8.88
N GLN A 43 9.48 11.66 9.65
CA GLN A 43 9.70 10.89 10.88
C GLN A 43 10.14 9.45 10.63
N ASN A 44 9.96 8.96 9.41
CA ASN A 44 10.22 7.57 9.02
C ASN A 44 11.18 7.46 7.84
N GLU A 45 12.14 8.37 7.72
CA GLU A 45 13.12 8.43 6.62
C GLU A 45 13.86 7.12 6.37
N ARG A 46 14.04 6.29 7.40
CA ARG A 46 14.70 4.98 7.28
C ARG A 46 13.94 3.98 6.39
N PHE A 47 12.64 4.17 6.22
CA PHE A 47 11.81 3.32 5.37
C PHE A 47 11.71 3.83 3.93
N LEU A 48 12.11 5.07 3.71
CA LEU A 48 12.11 5.70 2.40
C LEU A 48 13.56 6.07 2.08
N SER A 49 14.10 5.47 1.03
CA SER A 49 15.39 5.91 0.52
C SER A 49 15.25 7.34 0.01
N ASP A 50 15.99 8.23 0.63
CA ASP A 50 16.27 9.63 0.28
C ASP A 50 15.31 10.39 -0.64
N SER A 51 14.82 11.51 -0.11
CA SER A 51 14.46 12.75 -0.81
C SER A 51 13.49 12.67 -2.01
N GLN A 52 12.73 11.60 -2.15
CA GLN A 52 12.00 11.32 -3.38
C GLN A 52 10.50 11.24 -3.16
N VAL A 53 9.99 12.24 -2.48
CA VAL A 53 8.57 12.39 -2.21
C VAL A 53 8.09 13.66 -2.89
N ILE A 54 7.01 13.56 -3.65
CA ILE A 54 6.36 14.72 -4.23
C ILE A 54 5.59 15.41 -3.11
N THR A 55 5.91 16.68 -2.85
CA THR A 55 5.23 17.49 -1.85
C THR A 55 4.42 18.60 -2.49
N PHE A 56 3.37 19.02 -1.83
CA PHE A 56 2.55 20.17 -2.21
C PHE A 56 1.95 20.82 -0.96
N THR A 57 1.57 22.08 -1.09
CA THR A 57 0.84 22.79 -0.03
C THR A 57 -0.66 22.62 -0.27
N ASP A 58 -1.35 22.07 0.72
CA ASP A 58 -2.79 21.90 0.67
C ASP A 58 -3.52 23.23 0.94
N LEU A 59 -4.82 23.24 0.70
CA LEU A 59 -5.67 24.44 0.86
C LEU A 59 -5.70 24.95 2.32
N ASP A 60 -5.44 24.10 3.29
CA ASP A 60 -5.32 24.46 4.71
C ASP A 60 -3.92 24.99 5.09
N GLY A 61 -3.03 25.14 4.12
CA GLY A 61 -1.66 25.60 4.32
C GLY A 61 -0.68 24.53 4.81
N LYS A 62 -1.12 23.29 5.00
CA LYS A 62 -0.26 22.21 5.44
C LYS A 62 0.52 21.58 4.29
N LEU A 63 1.74 21.15 4.58
CA LEU A 63 2.56 20.44 3.62
C LEU A 63 2.14 18.97 3.56
N ARG A 64 1.71 18.54 2.41
CA ARG A 64 1.29 17.18 2.10
C ARG A 64 2.29 16.51 1.17
N ALA A 65 2.26 15.19 1.14
CA ALA A 65 3.06 14.38 0.24
C ALA A 65 2.17 13.38 -0.50
N ILE A 66 2.43 13.19 -1.78
CA ILE A 66 1.83 12.08 -2.54
C ILE A 66 2.49 10.81 -2.06
N LYS A 67 1.69 9.83 -1.65
CA LYS A 67 2.24 8.62 -1.00
C LYS A 67 3.21 7.86 -1.89
N PRO A 68 4.45 7.67 -1.44
CA PRO A 68 5.43 6.82 -2.11
C PRO A 68 5.35 5.37 -1.65
N ASP A 69 4.56 5.12 -0.61
CA ASP A 69 4.46 3.86 0.09
C ASP A 69 3.09 3.73 0.76
N VAL A 70 2.61 2.50 0.92
CA VAL A 70 1.33 2.20 1.56
C VAL A 70 1.51 1.71 3.00
N THR A 71 2.62 1.05 3.30
CA THR A 71 2.89 0.46 4.61
C THR A 71 2.80 1.48 5.74
N LEU A 72 3.40 2.65 5.56
CA LEU A 72 3.35 3.71 6.58
C LEU A 72 1.94 4.24 6.81
N SER A 73 1.13 4.38 5.77
CA SER A 73 -0.26 4.79 5.89
C SER A 73 -1.09 3.77 6.66
N ILE A 74 -0.85 2.49 6.43
CA ILE A 74 -1.51 1.41 7.17
C ILE A 74 -1.05 1.39 8.62
N ALA A 75 0.26 1.45 8.86
CA ALA A 75 0.83 1.43 10.21
C ALA A 75 0.31 2.58 11.08
N LYS A 76 0.18 3.77 10.50
CA LYS A 76 -0.38 4.95 11.18
C LYS A 76 -1.83 4.71 11.66
N ASN A 77 -2.64 4.04 10.84
CA ASN A 77 -4.06 3.87 11.09
C ASN A 77 -4.40 2.53 11.78
N ALA A 78 -3.55 1.54 11.65
CA ALA A 78 -3.71 0.26 12.33
C ALA A 78 -3.19 0.39 13.76
N GLN A 79 -4.05 0.48 14.73
CA GLN A 79 -3.68 0.52 16.14
C GLN A 79 -4.16 -0.77 16.79
N PRO A 80 -3.39 -1.88 16.67
CA PRO A 80 -3.79 -3.14 17.27
C PRO A 80 -3.74 -3.05 18.80
N ALA A 81 -4.72 -3.66 19.46
CA ALA A 81 -4.68 -3.86 20.90
C ALA A 81 -3.57 -4.85 21.28
N ALA A 82 -3.19 -4.88 22.56
CA ALA A 82 -2.21 -5.84 23.06
C ALA A 82 -2.64 -7.27 22.73
N GLY A 83 -1.76 -8.03 22.06
CA GLY A 83 -2.04 -9.41 21.62
C GLY A 83 -2.90 -9.54 20.36
N GLU A 84 -3.33 -8.42 19.77
CA GLU A 84 -4.10 -8.42 18.53
C GLU A 84 -3.17 -8.31 17.31
N CYS A 85 -3.52 -9.01 16.23
CA CYS A 85 -2.90 -8.83 14.92
C CYS A 85 -3.96 -8.36 13.92
N LYS A 86 -3.71 -7.22 13.28
CA LYS A 86 -4.57 -6.70 12.21
C LYS A 86 -3.99 -7.05 10.85
N LYS A 87 -4.82 -7.68 10.02
CA LYS A 87 -4.46 -8.15 8.69
C LYS A 87 -5.16 -7.30 7.63
N TYR A 88 -4.38 -6.62 6.82
CA TYR A 88 -4.88 -5.79 5.73
C TYR A 88 -4.28 -6.17 4.39
N TYR A 89 -5.06 -6.05 3.33
CA TYR A 89 -4.55 -6.02 1.98
C TYR A 89 -4.94 -4.71 1.31
N TYR A 90 -4.16 -4.31 0.33
CA TYR A 90 -4.40 -3.09 -0.41
C TYR A 90 -4.13 -3.25 -1.89
N THR A 91 -4.81 -2.43 -2.68
CA THR A 91 -4.53 -2.23 -4.10
C THR A 91 -4.53 -0.73 -4.30
N GLU A 92 -3.35 -0.15 -4.47
CA GLU A 92 -3.16 1.30 -4.47
C GLU A 92 -2.18 1.73 -5.57
N GLN A 93 -2.32 2.98 -5.98
CA GLN A 93 -1.30 3.63 -6.80
C GLN A 93 -0.39 4.47 -5.91
N ILE A 94 0.89 4.34 -6.16
CA ILE A 94 1.94 5.10 -5.48
C ILE A 94 2.78 5.84 -6.52
N CYS A 95 3.43 6.92 -6.09
CA CYS A 95 4.35 7.67 -6.93
C CYS A 95 5.78 7.47 -6.45
N ARG A 96 6.62 6.95 -7.33
CA ARG A 96 8.06 6.78 -7.05
C ARG A 96 8.89 7.36 -8.19
N PRO A 97 10.09 7.88 -7.89
CA PRO A 97 11.01 8.32 -8.92
C PRO A 97 11.51 7.12 -9.73
N SER A 98 11.53 7.30 -11.01
CA SER A 98 12.16 6.36 -11.94
C SER A 98 13.63 6.73 -12.12
N ARG A 99 14.52 5.79 -11.91
CA ARG A 99 15.96 5.99 -12.13
C ARG A 99 16.30 6.13 -13.62
N GLU A 100 15.51 5.53 -14.48
CA GLU A 100 15.72 5.55 -15.93
C GLU A 100 15.27 6.86 -16.56
N SER A 101 14.09 7.34 -16.22
CA SER A 101 13.50 8.53 -16.83
C SER A 101 13.80 9.82 -16.09
N HIS A 102 14.34 9.76 -14.87
CA HIS A 102 14.51 10.90 -13.95
C HIS A 102 13.21 11.66 -13.67
N THR A 103 12.08 10.97 -13.76
CA THR A 103 10.75 11.51 -13.50
C THR A 103 10.03 10.65 -12.49
N PHE A 104 8.95 11.17 -11.91
CA PHE A 104 8.07 10.35 -11.08
C PHE A 104 7.16 9.50 -11.95
N SER A 105 6.93 8.27 -11.52
CA SER A 105 6.02 7.33 -12.17
C SER A 105 4.97 6.86 -11.19
N GLU A 106 3.75 6.71 -11.67
CA GLU A 106 2.68 6.02 -10.94
C GLU A 106 2.85 4.52 -11.08
N ILE A 107 2.82 3.84 -9.95
CA ILE A 107 2.97 2.38 -9.88
C ILE A 107 1.74 1.81 -9.19
N SER A 108 1.07 0.87 -9.84
CA SER A 108 0.02 0.08 -9.19
C SER A 108 0.65 -0.99 -8.32
N GLN A 109 0.29 -1.00 -7.06
CA GLN A 109 0.83 -1.92 -6.06
C GLN A 109 -0.29 -2.64 -5.33
N MET A 110 -0.15 -3.94 -5.19
CA MET A 110 -1.01 -4.77 -4.35
C MET A 110 -0.14 -5.46 -3.31
N GLY A 111 -0.59 -5.47 -2.06
CA GLY A 111 0.20 -6.06 -0.98
C GLY A 111 -0.62 -6.44 0.23
N LEU A 112 0.07 -7.07 1.17
CA LEU A 112 -0.45 -7.52 2.47
C LEU A 112 0.33 -6.88 3.59
N GLU A 113 -0.35 -6.55 4.67
CA GLU A 113 0.26 -6.12 5.93
C GLU A 113 -0.39 -6.86 7.10
N CYS A 114 0.44 -7.38 7.97
CA CYS A 114 0.03 -7.93 9.26
C CYS A 114 0.71 -7.13 10.37
N ILE A 115 -0.07 -6.42 11.16
CA ILE A 115 0.44 -5.48 12.16
C ILE A 115 -0.05 -5.87 13.54
N GLY A 116 0.88 -6.00 14.47
CA GLY A 116 0.59 -6.35 15.86
C GLY A 116 1.37 -7.55 16.37
N ALA A 117 0.76 -8.30 17.29
CA ALA A 117 1.36 -9.51 17.82
C ALA A 117 1.31 -10.64 16.79
N VAL A 118 2.44 -10.87 16.14
CA VAL A 118 2.61 -12.01 15.23
C VAL A 118 3.15 -13.17 16.04
N GLY A 119 2.37 -14.26 16.14
CA GLY A 119 2.82 -15.46 16.81
C GLY A 119 4.00 -16.13 16.07
N ALA A 120 4.87 -16.81 16.80
CA ALA A 120 6.04 -17.50 16.23
C ALA A 120 5.69 -18.58 15.18
N ALA A 121 4.42 -18.94 15.07
CA ALA A 121 3.91 -19.94 14.12
C ALA A 121 3.36 -19.32 12.81
N GLU A 122 3.22 -18.00 12.73
CA GLU A 122 2.78 -17.34 11.49
C GLU A 122 3.99 -16.69 10.81
N PRO A 123 4.45 -17.25 9.68
CA PRO A 123 5.47 -16.58 8.90
C PRO A 123 4.91 -15.26 8.39
N VAL A 124 5.58 -14.16 8.71
CA VAL A 124 5.29 -12.85 8.12
C VAL A 124 5.73 -12.93 6.67
N SER A 125 4.79 -13.20 5.79
CA SER A 125 5.03 -13.16 4.35
C SER A 125 4.70 -11.75 3.85
N TYR A 126 5.72 -10.92 3.71
CA TYR A 126 5.60 -9.68 2.96
C TYR A 126 5.69 -10.00 1.48
N THR A 127 4.57 -9.93 0.79
CA THR A 127 4.57 -10.04 -0.65
C THR A 127 4.11 -8.72 -1.25
N HIS A 128 5.06 -7.89 -1.63
CA HIS A 128 4.79 -6.74 -2.49
C HIS A 128 4.75 -7.22 -3.94
N LEU A 129 3.58 -7.20 -4.52
CA LEU A 129 3.41 -7.45 -5.94
C LEU A 129 3.24 -6.12 -6.65
N THR A 130 4.21 -5.76 -7.47
CA THR A 130 4.07 -4.66 -8.41
C THR A 130 3.34 -5.19 -9.63
N LEU A 131 2.15 -4.65 -9.88
CA LEU A 131 1.37 -5.03 -11.07
C LEU A 131 1.86 -4.21 -12.26
N PRO A 132 2.14 -4.84 -13.41
CA PRO A 132 2.45 -4.10 -14.62
C PRO A 132 1.23 -3.28 -15.03
N THR A 133 1.47 -2.00 -15.23
CA THR A 133 0.46 -1.07 -15.78
C THR A 133 0.20 -1.32 -17.25
#